data_956fc50b30cfada6fd083ea96743e967
#
_entry.id   956fc50b30cfada6fd083ea96743e967
#
_cell.length_a   1.000
_cell.length_b   1.000
_cell.length_c   1.000
_cell.angle_alpha   90.00
_cell.angle_beta   90.00
_cell.angle_gamma   90.00
#
_symmetry.space_group_name_H-M   'P 1'
#
loop_
_entity.id
_entity.type
_entity.pdbx_description
1 polymer ?
#
loop_
_entity_poly.entity_id
_entity_poly.type
_entity_poly.pdbx_seq_one_letter_code
_entity_poly.pdbx_strand_id
1 'polypeptide(L)'
;MKNVYTKVTQIAREQLYQFMKDNQVSPLNYHFHYYFDDCIQKFGIKVMEHHFTNRKIEGLTMIDEDGISISYESQNPQVKQNFTKCHELGHYILGHSGKQFTQLSSKKDTVEESQANLFSAYILMPDIVLLSKIYYRLDSFGRVMTELSVSADALKFR
;
A
#
# COMPACT_ATOMS: atom_id res chain seq x y z
N MET A 1 0.57 8.77 -20.86
CA MET A 1 -0.15 8.57 -19.60
C MET A 1 -0.71 7.16 -19.42
N LYS A 2 -1.49 6.61 -20.36
CA LYS A 2 -2.02 5.24 -20.24
C LYS A 2 -0.93 4.16 -19.96
N ASN A 3 0.27 4.32 -20.49
CA ASN A 3 1.33 3.33 -20.37
C ASN A 3 1.94 3.23 -18.95
N VAL A 4 1.97 4.33 -18.21
CA VAL A 4 2.57 4.39 -16.86
C VAL A 4 1.67 3.69 -15.83
N TYR A 5 0.37 3.98 -15.87
CA TYR A 5 -0.59 3.33 -14.98
C TYR A 5 -0.70 1.83 -15.24
N THR A 6 -0.68 1.42 -16.49
CA THR A 6 -0.69 0.00 -16.87
C THR A 6 0.53 -0.73 -16.30
N LYS A 7 1.71 -0.09 -16.35
CA LYS A 7 2.94 -0.68 -15.81
C LYS A 7 2.87 -0.85 -14.29
N VAL A 8 2.39 0.15 -13.55
CA VAL A 8 2.26 0.07 -12.08
C VAL A 8 1.30 -1.04 -11.66
N THR A 9 0.13 -1.12 -12.30
CA THR A 9 -0.86 -2.16 -11.99
C THR A 9 -0.33 -3.56 -12.33
N GLN A 10 0.44 -3.69 -13.40
CA GLN A 10 1.08 -4.95 -13.75
C GLN A 10 2.10 -5.37 -12.70
N ILE A 11 2.99 -4.47 -12.28
CA ILE A 11 3.98 -4.73 -11.23
C ILE A 11 3.28 -5.17 -9.93
N ALA A 12 2.27 -4.42 -9.51
CA ALA A 12 1.53 -4.74 -8.29
C ALA A 12 0.90 -6.15 -8.35
N ARG A 13 0.25 -6.48 -9.47
CA ARG A 13 -0.37 -7.81 -9.67
C ARG A 13 0.67 -8.92 -9.70
N GLU A 14 1.74 -8.78 -10.46
CA GLU A 14 2.77 -9.80 -10.58
C GLU A 14 3.41 -10.11 -9.23
N GLN A 15 3.80 -9.07 -8.49
CA GLN A 15 4.40 -9.24 -7.17
C GLN A 15 3.44 -9.87 -6.18
N LEU A 16 2.19 -9.40 -6.17
CA LEU A 16 1.20 -9.91 -5.24
C LEU A 16 0.82 -11.37 -5.53
N TYR A 17 0.59 -11.72 -6.78
CA TYR A 17 0.21 -13.08 -7.16
C TYR A 17 1.35 -14.07 -6.91
N GLN A 18 2.59 -13.66 -7.15
CA GLN A 18 3.75 -14.46 -6.80
C GLN A 18 3.84 -14.67 -5.29
N PHE A 19 3.66 -13.61 -4.51
CA PHE A 19 3.62 -13.70 -3.05
C PHE A 19 2.51 -14.63 -2.55
N MET A 20 1.29 -14.49 -3.05
CA MET A 20 0.16 -15.34 -2.66
C MET A 20 0.41 -16.81 -2.99
N LYS A 21 1.00 -17.09 -4.15
CA LYS A 21 1.36 -18.43 -4.58
C LYS A 21 2.44 -19.04 -3.66
N ASP A 22 3.50 -18.29 -3.41
CA ASP A 22 4.65 -18.77 -2.63
C ASP A 22 4.28 -19.02 -1.16
N ASN A 23 3.37 -18.24 -0.61
CA ASN A 23 2.92 -18.31 0.78
C ASN A 23 1.57 -19.03 0.98
N GLN A 24 1.00 -19.57 -0.08
CA GLN A 24 -0.28 -20.28 -0.07
C GLN A 24 -1.42 -19.46 0.55
N VAL A 25 -1.44 -18.15 0.26
CA VAL A 25 -2.49 -17.25 0.72
C VAL A 25 -3.65 -17.26 -0.26
N SER A 26 -4.83 -17.67 0.19
CA SER A 26 -6.05 -17.63 -0.65
C SER A 26 -6.63 -16.22 -0.74
N PRO A 27 -7.33 -15.88 -1.84
CA PRO A 27 -7.95 -14.56 -1.98
C PRO A 27 -8.91 -14.18 -0.86
N LEU A 28 -9.65 -15.13 -0.30
CA LEU A 28 -10.60 -14.87 0.78
C LEU A 28 -9.91 -14.58 2.12
N ASN A 29 -8.71 -15.08 2.32
CA ASN A 29 -7.92 -14.92 3.55
C ASN A 29 -6.85 -13.84 3.44
N TYR A 30 -6.76 -13.18 2.28
CA TYR A 30 -5.76 -12.15 2.04
C TYR A 30 -6.01 -10.91 2.89
N HIS A 31 -4.92 -10.38 3.47
CA HIS A 31 -4.83 -9.04 4.04
C HIS A 31 -3.47 -8.45 3.68
N PHE A 32 -3.41 -7.14 3.43
CA PHE A 32 -2.18 -6.49 2.97
C PHE A 32 -0.99 -6.69 3.92
N HIS A 33 -1.23 -6.88 5.22
CA HIS A 33 -0.18 -7.13 6.20
C HIS A 33 0.69 -8.34 5.86
N TYR A 34 0.12 -9.39 5.29
CA TYR A 34 0.92 -10.56 4.89
C TYR A 34 1.97 -10.21 3.83
N TYR A 35 1.56 -9.44 2.82
CA TYR A 35 2.47 -8.97 1.78
C TYR A 35 3.45 -7.93 2.32
N PHE A 36 2.96 -6.98 3.12
CA PHE A 36 3.78 -5.92 3.70
C PHE A 36 4.88 -6.50 4.59
N ASP A 37 4.53 -7.41 5.51
CA ASP A 37 5.48 -8.04 6.41
C ASP A 37 6.53 -8.89 5.67
N ASP A 38 6.13 -9.58 4.60
CA ASP A 38 7.05 -10.31 3.73
C ASP A 38 8.07 -9.37 3.08
N CYS A 39 7.62 -8.24 2.54
CA CYS A 39 8.50 -7.21 1.97
C CYS A 39 9.45 -6.61 3.02
N ILE A 40 8.94 -6.32 4.22
CA ILE A 40 9.74 -5.80 5.32
C ILE A 40 10.90 -6.72 5.65
N GLN A 41 10.64 -8.01 5.77
CA GLN A 41 11.66 -9.01 6.05
C GLN A 41 12.63 -9.18 4.88
N LYS A 42 12.09 -9.32 3.67
CA LYS A 42 12.87 -9.57 2.45
C LYS A 42 13.85 -8.44 2.12
N PHE A 43 13.45 -7.19 2.33
CA PHE A 43 14.25 -6.01 2.00
C PHE A 43 14.92 -5.39 3.20
N GLY A 44 14.73 -5.92 4.41
CA GLY A 44 15.31 -5.37 5.62
C GLY A 44 14.83 -3.97 5.97
N ILE A 45 13.56 -3.67 5.71
CA ILE A 45 12.97 -2.35 5.94
C ILE A 45 12.67 -2.15 7.43
N LYS A 46 13.10 -1.04 7.99
CA LYS A 46 12.71 -0.62 9.35
C LYS A 46 11.38 0.13 9.29
N VAL A 47 10.39 -0.31 10.05
CA VAL A 47 9.09 0.37 10.15
C VAL A 47 8.97 1.01 11.52
N MET A 48 8.65 2.31 11.53
CA MET A 48 8.60 3.10 12.76
C MET A 48 7.29 3.87 12.87
N GLU A 49 6.68 3.77 14.05
CA GLU A 49 5.63 4.70 14.44
C GLU A 49 6.25 6.06 14.76
N HIS A 50 5.63 7.11 14.30
CA HIS A 50 6.11 8.45 14.55
C HIS A 50 4.95 9.42 14.78
N HIS A 51 5.15 10.35 15.68
CA HIS A 51 4.25 11.50 15.83
C HIS A 51 4.94 12.71 15.27
N PHE A 52 4.59 13.09 14.03
CA PHE A 52 5.26 14.17 13.34
C PHE A 52 4.88 15.52 13.94
N THR A 53 5.89 16.35 14.19
CA THR A 53 5.69 17.75 14.64
C THR A 53 4.92 18.53 13.59
N ASN A 54 5.26 18.32 12.30
CA ASN A 54 4.48 18.85 11.19
C ASN A 54 3.27 17.94 10.93
N ARG A 55 2.10 18.42 11.32
CA ARG A 55 0.81 17.71 11.19
C ARG A 55 0.41 17.39 9.75
N LYS A 56 1.09 17.96 8.76
CA LYS A 56 0.84 17.67 7.33
C LYS A 56 1.57 16.42 6.86
N ILE A 57 2.58 15.97 7.57
CA ILE A 57 3.32 14.74 7.24
C ILE A 57 2.54 13.53 7.73
N GLU A 58 2.25 12.61 6.83
CA GLU A 58 1.53 11.36 7.12
C GLU A 58 2.44 10.14 7.07
N GLY A 59 3.47 10.18 6.23
CA GLY A 59 4.45 9.13 6.08
C GLY A 59 5.77 9.64 5.53
N LEU A 60 6.79 8.82 5.65
CA LEU A 60 8.14 9.13 5.21
C LEU A 60 8.90 7.86 4.89
N THR A 61 9.44 7.79 3.67
CA THR A 61 10.41 6.76 3.28
C THR A 61 11.79 7.39 3.21
N MET A 62 12.76 6.78 3.87
CA MET A 62 14.16 7.16 3.80
C MET A 62 15.00 5.99 3.29
N ILE A 63 15.88 6.28 2.34
CA ILE A 63 16.86 5.34 1.82
C ILE A 63 18.22 6.00 1.96
N ASP A 64 19.06 5.48 2.83
CA ASP A 64 20.38 6.01 3.13
C ASP A 64 21.41 4.89 3.32
N GLU A 65 22.59 5.25 3.84
CA GLU A 65 23.67 4.27 4.07
C GLU A 65 23.32 3.23 5.15
N ASP A 66 22.41 3.56 6.06
CA ASP A 66 21.94 2.69 7.12
C ASP A 66 20.80 1.74 6.66
N GLY A 67 20.31 1.92 5.45
CA GLY A 67 19.30 1.09 4.84
C GLY A 67 18.00 1.82 4.50
N ILE A 68 16.88 1.10 4.60
CA ILE A 68 15.56 1.58 4.23
C ILE A 68 14.68 1.67 5.47
N SER A 69 14.03 2.80 5.66
CA SER A 69 13.04 2.97 6.73
C SER A 69 11.74 3.57 6.21
N ILE A 70 10.64 3.14 6.81
CA ILE A 70 9.30 3.67 6.59
C ILE A 70 8.77 4.15 7.95
N SER A 71 8.40 5.43 8.01
CA SER A 71 7.73 6.01 9.18
C SER A 71 6.31 6.40 8.81
N TYR A 72 5.38 6.25 9.74
CA TYR A 72 3.98 6.63 9.55
C TYR A 72 3.44 7.36 10.77
N GLU A 73 2.45 8.24 10.56
CA GLU A 73 1.81 9.02 11.62
C GLU A 73 0.95 8.12 12.51
N SER A 74 1.37 7.94 13.76
CA SER A 74 0.74 7.05 14.71
C SER A 74 -0.64 7.51 15.19
N GLN A 75 -0.94 8.80 15.10
CA GLN A 75 -2.22 9.39 15.51
C GLN A 75 -3.31 9.27 14.44
N ASN A 76 -2.97 8.87 13.23
CA ASN A 76 -3.96 8.65 12.17
C ASN A 76 -4.81 7.40 12.45
N PRO A 77 -6.08 7.38 11.97
CA PRO A 77 -6.89 6.17 12.00
C PRO A 77 -6.19 4.98 11.34
N GLN A 78 -6.48 3.77 11.81
CA GLN A 78 -5.83 2.55 11.32
C GLN A 78 -5.90 2.38 9.80
N VAL A 79 -7.05 2.64 9.18
CA VAL A 79 -7.20 2.55 7.72
C VAL A 79 -6.26 3.51 6.98
N LYS A 80 -6.01 4.68 7.53
CA LYS A 80 -5.09 5.66 6.97
C LYS A 80 -3.64 5.24 7.17
N GLN A 81 -3.30 4.69 8.33
CA GLN A 81 -1.97 4.10 8.58
C GLN A 81 -1.68 2.97 7.59
N ASN A 82 -2.64 2.10 7.33
CA ASN A 82 -2.51 1.01 6.37
C ASN A 82 -2.21 1.51 4.95
N PHE A 83 -2.96 2.51 4.51
CA PHE A 83 -2.73 3.15 3.22
C PHE A 83 -1.34 3.78 3.15
N THR A 84 -0.96 4.53 4.17
CA THR A 84 0.36 5.19 4.25
C THR A 84 1.49 4.16 4.18
N LYS A 85 1.42 3.08 4.92
CA LYS A 85 2.43 2.00 4.88
C LYS A 85 2.59 1.42 3.46
N CYS A 86 1.49 1.13 2.79
CA CYS A 86 1.53 0.63 1.41
C CYS A 86 2.04 1.67 0.42
N HIS A 87 1.69 2.94 0.61
CA HIS A 87 2.14 4.05 -0.21
C HIS A 87 3.65 4.23 -0.13
N GLU A 88 4.19 4.26 1.08
CA GLU A 88 5.63 4.38 1.32
C GLU A 88 6.40 3.17 0.78
N LEU A 89 5.88 1.96 0.96
CA LEU A 89 6.44 0.77 0.35
C LEU A 89 6.40 0.85 -1.18
N GLY A 90 5.34 1.44 -1.74
CA GLY A 90 5.18 1.65 -3.17
C GLY A 90 6.30 2.48 -3.78
N HIS A 91 6.72 3.55 -3.11
CA HIS A 91 7.87 4.35 -3.57
C HIS A 91 9.13 3.49 -3.70
N TYR A 92 9.38 2.62 -2.76
CA TYR A 92 10.53 1.72 -2.81
C TYR A 92 10.41 0.66 -3.92
N ILE A 93 9.30 -0.04 -3.99
CA ILE A 93 9.07 -1.12 -4.97
C ILE A 93 9.09 -0.61 -6.41
N LEU A 94 8.55 0.58 -6.64
CA LEU A 94 8.52 1.19 -7.97
C LEU A 94 9.84 1.84 -8.38
N GLY A 95 10.82 1.88 -7.48
CA GLY A 95 12.14 2.42 -7.75
C GLY A 95 12.12 3.92 -8.01
N HIS A 96 11.29 4.66 -7.30
CA HIS A 96 11.26 6.11 -7.43
C HIS A 96 12.61 6.71 -7.05
N SER A 97 13.08 7.66 -7.86
CA SER A 97 14.36 8.32 -7.65
C SER A 97 14.27 9.31 -6.49
N GLY A 98 15.29 9.31 -5.65
CA GLY A 98 15.36 10.16 -4.47
C GLY A 98 15.71 9.37 -3.23
N LYS A 99 16.34 10.04 -2.26
CA LYS A 99 16.74 9.42 -0.99
C LYS A 99 15.65 9.51 0.08
N GLN A 100 14.67 10.37 -0.15
CA GLN A 100 13.64 10.67 0.83
C GLN A 100 12.32 10.99 0.13
N PHE A 101 11.27 10.28 0.53
CA PHE A 101 9.90 10.53 0.10
C PHE A 101 9.06 10.86 1.32
N THR A 102 8.35 11.99 1.28
CA THR A 102 7.49 12.45 2.37
C THR A 102 6.06 12.56 1.88
N GLN A 103 5.17 11.79 2.48
CA GLN A 103 3.75 11.91 2.22
C GLN A 103 3.17 13.08 3.02
N LEU A 104 2.62 14.06 2.31
CA LEU A 104 1.96 15.23 2.89
C LEU A 104 0.45 15.18 2.62
N SER A 105 -0.35 15.53 3.61
CA SER A 105 -1.82 15.58 3.48
C SER A 105 -2.34 16.60 2.46
N SER A 106 -1.51 17.59 2.10
CA SER A 106 -1.85 18.67 1.15
C SER A 106 -0.94 18.73 -0.07
N LYS A 107 -0.19 17.66 -0.36
CA LYS A 107 0.76 17.64 -1.47
C LYS A 107 0.05 17.61 -2.81
N LYS A 108 0.56 18.36 -3.78
CA LYS A 108 0.14 18.23 -5.17
C LYS A 108 0.59 16.88 -5.71
N ASP A 109 -0.32 16.20 -6.42
CA ASP A 109 -0.02 14.92 -7.04
C ASP A 109 1.11 15.07 -8.07
N THR A 110 2.25 14.48 -7.77
CA THR A 110 3.28 14.22 -8.76
C THR A 110 2.99 12.88 -9.43
N VAL A 111 3.68 12.58 -10.53
CA VAL A 111 3.56 11.28 -11.19
C VAL A 111 3.94 10.15 -10.23
N GLU A 112 5.02 10.31 -9.47
CA GLU A 112 5.47 9.31 -8.49
C GLU A 112 4.47 9.10 -7.35
N GLU A 113 3.86 10.18 -6.84
CA GLU A 113 2.80 10.09 -5.83
C GLU A 113 1.58 9.35 -6.37
N SER A 114 1.15 9.68 -7.58
CA SER A 114 0.03 9.00 -8.23
C SER A 114 0.32 7.52 -8.46
N GLN A 115 1.55 7.17 -8.81
CA GLN A 115 1.99 5.78 -8.96
C GLN A 115 1.98 5.03 -7.62
N ALA A 116 2.49 5.65 -6.55
CA ALA A 116 2.48 5.06 -5.21
C ALA A 116 1.05 4.88 -4.69
N ASN A 117 0.16 5.84 -4.93
CA ASN A 117 -1.27 5.73 -4.61
C ASN A 117 -1.93 4.55 -5.35
N LEU A 118 -1.66 4.41 -6.64
CA LEU A 118 -2.20 3.34 -7.46
C LEU A 118 -1.67 1.97 -7.00
N PHE A 119 -0.38 1.86 -6.74
CA PHE A 119 0.24 0.67 -6.17
C PHE A 119 -0.46 0.26 -4.87
N SER A 120 -0.63 1.22 -3.94
CA SER A 120 -1.30 0.99 -2.66
C SER A 120 -2.71 0.45 -2.83
N ALA A 121 -3.49 1.02 -3.74
CA ALA A 121 -4.85 0.57 -3.99
C ALA A 121 -4.90 -0.89 -4.47
N TYR A 122 -3.97 -1.30 -5.32
CA TYR A 122 -3.88 -2.67 -5.82
C TYR A 122 -3.34 -3.68 -4.81
N ILE A 123 -2.50 -3.25 -3.87
CA ILE A 123 -2.01 -4.11 -2.78
C ILE A 123 -3.05 -4.24 -1.66
N LEU A 124 -3.72 -3.15 -1.29
CA LEU A 124 -4.77 -3.18 -0.26
C LEU A 124 -6.01 -3.93 -0.72
N MET A 125 -6.38 -3.75 -1.99
CA MET A 125 -7.62 -4.28 -2.58
C MET A 125 -7.32 -4.95 -3.93
N PRO A 126 -6.64 -6.10 -3.93
CA PRO A 126 -6.30 -6.80 -5.17
C PRO A 126 -7.54 -7.23 -5.96
N ASP A 127 -7.46 -7.19 -7.28
CA ASP A 127 -8.57 -7.59 -8.17
C ASP A 127 -9.12 -8.98 -7.83
N ILE A 128 -8.25 -9.96 -7.66
CA ILE A 128 -8.65 -11.34 -7.37
C ILE A 128 -9.33 -11.46 -5.99
N VAL A 129 -8.91 -10.64 -5.02
CA VAL A 129 -9.51 -10.60 -3.69
C VAL A 129 -10.90 -9.98 -3.74
N LEU A 130 -11.04 -8.84 -4.39
CA LEU A 130 -12.34 -8.19 -4.58
C LEU A 130 -13.30 -9.07 -5.36
N LEU A 131 -12.84 -9.70 -6.43
CA LEU A 131 -13.65 -10.64 -7.23
C LEU A 131 -14.16 -11.80 -6.36
N SER A 132 -13.28 -12.38 -5.56
CA SER A 132 -13.63 -13.50 -4.68
C SER A 132 -14.64 -13.10 -3.60
N LYS A 133 -14.45 -11.96 -2.97
CA LYS A 133 -15.34 -11.48 -1.90
C LYS A 133 -16.68 -10.98 -2.41
N ILE A 134 -16.67 -10.13 -3.42
CA ILE A 134 -17.87 -9.44 -3.89
C ILE A 134 -18.68 -10.33 -4.85
N TYR A 135 -18.02 -10.96 -5.79
CA TYR A 135 -18.69 -11.69 -6.86
C TYR A 135 -19.01 -13.14 -6.48
N TYR A 136 -18.04 -13.86 -5.93
CA TYR A 136 -18.24 -15.28 -5.61
C TYR A 136 -18.85 -15.52 -4.23
N ARG A 137 -18.39 -14.79 -3.21
CA ARG A 137 -18.93 -14.93 -1.84
C ARG A 137 -20.14 -14.02 -1.57
N LEU A 138 -20.38 -13.04 -2.44
CA LEU A 138 -21.47 -12.05 -2.32
C LEU A 138 -21.39 -11.21 -1.03
N ASP A 139 -20.23 -10.83 -0.64
CA ASP A 139 -20.02 -9.99 0.54
C ASP A 139 -20.64 -8.60 0.34
N SER A 140 -21.17 -8.05 1.43
CA SER A 140 -21.57 -6.66 1.48
C SER A 140 -20.36 -5.72 1.38
N PHE A 141 -20.60 -4.49 0.93
CA PHE A 141 -19.59 -3.44 0.90
C PHE A 141 -18.93 -3.24 2.29
N GLY A 142 -19.75 -3.19 3.35
CA GLY A 142 -19.26 -3.03 4.72
C GLY A 142 -18.38 -4.17 5.19
N ARG A 143 -18.72 -5.42 4.81
CA ARG A 143 -17.88 -6.58 5.14
C ARG A 143 -16.53 -6.52 4.46
N VAL A 144 -16.49 -6.17 3.17
CA VAL A 144 -15.23 -6.02 2.42
C VAL A 144 -14.35 -4.95 3.04
N MET A 145 -14.93 -3.79 3.37
CA MET A 145 -14.21 -2.72 4.07
C MET A 145 -13.55 -3.20 5.36
N THR A 146 -14.31 -3.87 6.19
CA THR A 146 -13.85 -4.34 7.50
C THR A 146 -12.76 -5.40 7.37
N GLU A 147 -12.97 -6.40 6.53
CA GLU A 147 -11.99 -7.48 6.35
C GLU A 147 -10.67 -7.00 5.72
N LEU A 148 -10.72 -6.02 4.82
CA LEU A 148 -9.51 -5.47 4.19
C LEU A 148 -8.91 -4.28 4.94
N SER A 149 -9.60 -3.78 5.95
CA SER A 149 -9.19 -2.60 6.73
C SER A 149 -8.92 -1.38 5.84
N VAL A 150 -9.86 -1.09 4.95
CA VAL A 150 -9.83 0.05 4.03
C VAL A 150 -10.98 1.00 4.27
N SER A 151 -10.83 2.25 3.82
CA SER A 151 -11.90 3.24 3.91
C SER A 151 -12.98 3.01 2.86
N ALA A 152 -14.19 3.55 3.11
CA ALA A 152 -15.28 3.54 2.14
C ALA A 152 -14.90 4.24 0.84
N ASP A 153 -14.21 5.38 0.93
CA ASP A 153 -13.78 6.15 -0.25
C ASP A 153 -12.74 5.37 -1.07
N ALA A 154 -11.79 4.71 -0.42
CA ALA A 154 -10.80 3.86 -1.10
C ALA A 154 -11.49 2.73 -1.88
N LEU A 155 -12.46 2.05 -1.27
CA LEU A 155 -13.16 0.94 -1.91
C LEU A 155 -14.07 1.41 -3.06
N LYS A 156 -14.73 2.57 -2.93
CA LYS A 156 -15.52 3.18 -4.01
C LYS A 156 -14.66 3.56 -5.20
N PHE A 157 -13.46 4.05 -4.96
CA PHE A 157 -12.50 4.42 -5.99
C PHE A 157 -11.98 3.19 -6.75
N ARG A 158 -11.87 2.06 -6.11
CA ARG A 158 -11.36 0.82 -6.67
C ARG A 158 -12.40 0.12 -7.53
#